data_7151dd95e522bcb4f176507c92027e90
#
_entry.id   7151dd95e522bcb4f176507c92027e90
#
_cell.length_a   1.000
_cell.length_b   1.000
_cell.length_c   1.000
_cell.angle_alpha   90.00
_cell.angle_beta   90.00
_cell.angle_gamma   90.00
#
_symmetry.space_group_name_H-M   'P 1'
#
loop_
_entity.id
_entity.type
_entity.pdbx_description
1 polymer ?
#
loop_
_entity_poly.entity_id
_entity_poly.type
_entity_poly.pdbx_seq_one_letter_code
_entity_poly.pdbx_strand_id
1 'polypeptide(L)'
;MKGTVYLICDSANNLYKIGVTKGDINKRIKKLQTGNATELFLANHHISEYPYRIETMLHNHFSTKNVLNEWFDLSHEDVVNFRNICKIMEERIKCLENNPFFMKKIH
;
A
#
# COMPACT_ATOMS: atom_id res chain seq x y z
N MET A 1 -3.09 12.72 9.20
CA MET A 1 -4.21 12.62 8.24
C MET A 1 -4.40 11.17 7.83
N LYS A 2 -5.50 10.58 8.21
CA LYS A 2 -5.73 9.15 7.96
C LYS A 2 -6.06 8.85 6.51
N GLY A 3 -5.54 7.73 6.05
CA GLY A 3 -5.88 7.17 4.75
C GLY A 3 -5.73 5.66 4.78
N THR A 4 -6.26 5.00 3.77
CA THR A 4 -6.18 3.56 3.64
C THR A 4 -5.17 3.19 2.55
N VAL A 5 -4.14 2.43 2.94
CA VAL A 5 -3.24 1.78 1.99
C VAL A 5 -3.91 0.47 1.62
N TYR A 6 -4.15 0.24 0.34
CA TYR A 6 -4.91 -0.92 -0.09
C TYR A 6 -4.11 -1.82 -1.02
N LEU A 7 -4.48 -3.08 -1.00
CA LEU A 7 -3.98 -4.11 -1.91
C LEU A 7 -5.19 -4.70 -2.63
N ILE A 8 -5.32 -4.38 -3.91
CA ILE A 8 -6.43 -4.84 -4.74
C ILE A 8 -5.94 -5.94 -5.66
N CYS A 9 -6.70 -7.04 -5.72
CA CYS A 9 -6.39 -8.20 -6.54
C CYS A 9 -7.15 -8.17 -7.85
N ASP A 10 -6.42 -8.34 -8.96
CA ASP A 10 -6.96 -8.72 -10.26
C ASP A 10 -6.75 -10.22 -10.40
N SER A 11 -7.79 -11.01 -10.12
CA SER A 11 -7.67 -12.46 -10.08
C SER A 11 -7.45 -13.09 -11.45
N ALA A 12 -7.95 -12.45 -12.52
CA ALA A 12 -7.78 -12.98 -13.87
C ALA A 12 -6.32 -12.95 -14.32
N ASN A 13 -5.59 -11.90 -13.94
CA ASN A 13 -4.18 -11.72 -14.30
C ASN A 13 -3.23 -12.06 -13.15
N ASN A 14 -3.76 -12.40 -11.99
CA ASN A 14 -2.99 -12.72 -10.78
C ASN A 14 -2.01 -11.61 -10.42
N LEU A 15 -2.49 -10.37 -10.48
CA LEU A 15 -1.71 -9.18 -10.16
C LEU A 15 -2.37 -8.40 -9.02
N TYR A 16 -1.57 -7.60 -8.34
CA TYR A 16 -2.01 -6.83 -7.18
C TYR A 16 -1.65 -5.36 -7.33
N LYS A 17 -2.62 -4.49 -7.09
CA LYS A 17 -2.42 -3.04 -7.12
C LYS A 17 -2.24 -2.50 -5.71
N ILE A 18 -1.17 -1.75 -5.51
CA ILE A 18 -0.90 -1.05 -4.24
C ILE A 18 -1.20 0.43 -4.44
N GLY A 19 -2.11 0.96 -3.63
CA GLY A 19 -2.50 2.36 -3.72
C GLY A 19 -3.02 2.90 -2.40
N VAL A 20 -3.47 4.15 -2.44
CA VAL A 20 -3.98 4.87 -1.27
C VAL A 20 -5.31 5.52 -1.63
N THR A 21 -6.24 5.51 -0.67
CA THR A 21 -7.43 6.34 -0.74
C THR A 21 -7.68 7.00 0.62
N LYS A 22 -8.14 8.24 0.61
CA LYS A 22 -8.58 8.94 1.82
C LYS A 22 -10.07 8.78 2.05
N GLY A 23 -10.80 8.34 1.03
CA GLY A 23 -12.24 8.12 1.11
C GLY A 23 -12.59 6.67 1.40
N ASP A 24 -13.84 6.33 1.14
CA ASP A 24 -14.37 4.99 1.32
C ASP A 24 -13.68 4.02 0.34
N ILE A 25 -13.09 2.96 0.88
CA ILE A 25 -12.39 1.96 0.07
C ILE A 25 -13.34 1.26 -0.93
N ASN A 26 -14.58 1.03 -0.54
CA ASN A 26 -15.55 0.39 -1.43
C ASN A 26 -15.88 1.27 -2.64
N LYS A 27 -16.00 2.56 -2.42
CA LYS A 27 -16.20 3.53 -3.52
C LYS A 27 -14.99 3.56 -4.44
N ARG A 28 -13.78 3.49 -3.88
CA ARG A 28 -12.54 3.46 -4.66
C ARG A 28 -12.48 2.22 -5.54
N ILE A 29 -12.82 1.05 -4.99
CA ILE A 29 -12.84 -0.20 -5.74
C ILE A 29 -13.85 -0.12 -6.90
N LYS A 30 -15.05 0.38 -6.65
CA LYS A 30 -16.06 0.57 -7.69
C LYS A 30 -15.57 1.46 -8.82
N LYS A 31 -14.89 2.56 -8.46
CA LYS A 31 -14.32 3.49 -9.44
C LYS A 31 -13.25 2.83 -10.29
N LEU A 32 -12.36 2.07 -9.67
CA LEU A 32 -11.32 1.31 -10.36
C LEU A 32 -11.93 0.23 -11.25
N GLN A 33 -12.97 -0.44 -10.78
CA GLN A 33 -13.66 -1.50 -11.51
C GLN A 33 -14.26 -0.97 -12.82
N THR A 34 -14.78 0.24 -12.82
CA THR A 34 -15.40 0.85 -14.01
C THR A 34 -14.45 0.91 -15.20
N GLY A 35 -13.16 1.14 -14.94
CA GLY A 35 -12.15 1.21 -16.00
C GLY A 35 -11.44 -0.10 -16.27
N ASN A 36 -11.89 -1.21 -15.69
CA ASN A 36 -11.17 -2.48 -15.76
C ASN A 36 -12.06 -3.60 -16.30
N ALA A 37 -11.54 -4.36 -17.26
CA ALA A 37 -12.27 -5.45 -17.90
C ALA A 37 -12.38 -6.70 -17.01
N THR A 38 -11.51 -6.83 -16.02
CA THR A 38 -11.49 -7.97 -15.11
C THR A 38 -11.98 -7.59 -13.73
N GLU A 39 -12.48 -8.57 -12.98
CA GLU A 39 -13.01 -8.34 -11.64
C GLU A 39 -11.88 -8.03 -10.65
N LEU A 40 -12.10 -6.99 -9.84
CA LEU A 40 -11.16 -6.54 -8.81
C LEU A 40 -11.76 -6.74 -7.43
N PHE A 41 -10.94 -7.17 -6.47
CA PHE A 41 -11.37 -7.23 -5.07
C PHE A 41 -10.27 -6.78 -4.12
N LEU A 42 -10.72 -6.35 -2.94
CA LEU A 42 -9.82 -5.97 -1.87
C LEU A 42 -9.16 -7.23 -1.30
N ALA A 43 -7.84 -7.34 -1.45
CA ALA A 43 -7.08 -8.46 -0.91
C ALA A 43 -6.62 -8.18 0.52
N ASN A 44 -6.22 -6.95 0.81
CA ASN A 44 -5.78 -6.53 2.14
C ASN A 44 -5.78 -5.00 2.22
N HIS A 45 -5.66 -4.47 3.43
CA HIS A 45 -5.58 -3.02 3.62
C HIS A 45 -4.99 -2.67 4.98
N HIS A 46 -4.57 -1.41 5.12
CA HIS A 46 -4.04 -0.88 6.36
C HIS A 46 -4.39 0.60 6.47
N ILE A 47 -5.02 1.00 7.57
CA ILE A 47 -5.35 2.41 7.84
C ILE A 47 -4.20 3.05 8.59
N SER A 48 -3.72 4.20 8.12
CA SER A 48 -2.56 4.86 8.70
C SER A 48 -2.67 6.38 8.64
N GLU A 49 -1.95 7.04 9.54
CA GLU A 49 -1.72 8.49 9.50
C GLU A 49 -0.67 8.87 8.44
N TYR A 50 0.07 7.89 7.89
CA TYR A 50 1.16 8.10 6.93
C TYR A 50 0.93 7.30 5.65
N PRO A 51 -0.26 7.37 5.04
CA PRO A 51 -0.60 6.44 3.96
C PRO A 51 0.31 6.58 2.74
N TYR A 52 0.65 7.80 2.34
CA TYR A 52 1.47 8.01 1.14
C TYR A 52 2.92 7.59 1.35
N ARG A 53 3.46 7.78 2.54
CA ARG A 53 4.81 7.34 2.86
C ARG A 53 4.90 5.83 2.86
N ILE A 54 3.89 5.17 3.43
CA ILE A 54 3.83 3.70 3.43
C ILE A 54 3.69 3.18 2.01
N GLU A 55 2.85 3.80 1.18
CA GLU A 55 2.71 3.42 -0.23
C GLU A 55 4.07 3.48 -0.95
N THR A 56 4.79 4.56 -0.79
CA THR A 56 6.12 4.71 -1.38
C THR A 56 7.08 3.63 -0.91
N MET A 57 7.08 3.35 0.39
CA MET A 57 7.92 2.30 0.97
C MET A 57 7.54 0.92 0.43
N LEU A 58 6.26 0.63 0.26
CA LEU A 58 5.78 -0.62 -0.32
C LEU A 58 6.22 -0.78 -1.77
N HIS A 59 6.09 0.27 -2.57
CA HIS A 59 6.54 0.26 -3.96
C HIS A 59 8.04 -0.02 -4.05
N ASN A 60 8.83 0.54 -3.15
CA ASN A 60 10.26 0.25 -3.08
C ASN A 60 10.54 -1.17 -2.60
N HIS A 61 9.82 -1.60 -1.56
CA HIS A 61 9.96 -2.95 -0.99
C HIS A 61 9.70 -4.05 -2.02
N PHE A 62 8.67 -3.85 -2.84
CA PHE A 62 8.28 -4.80 -3.88
C PHE A 62 8.77 -4.45 -5.28
N SER A 63 9.77 -3.58 -5.39
CA SER A 63 10.24 -3.07 -6.69
C SER A 63 10.64 -4.16 -7.68
N THR A 64 11.22 -5.26 -7.20
CA THR A 64 11.61 -6.39 -8.07
C THR A 64 10.42 -7.19 -8.59
N LYS A 65 9.25 -6.99 -7.99
CA LYS A 65 8.00 -7.68 -8.35
C LYS A 65 7.06 -6.78 -9.14
N ASN A 66 7.47 -5.56 -9.44
CA ASN A 66 6.65 -4.60 -10.20
C ASN A 66 6.54 -5.07 -11.65
N VAL A 67 5.30 -5.11 -12.15
CA VAL A 67 5.01 -5.49 -13.52
C VAL A 67 4.78 -4.26 -14.38
N LEU A 68 3.88 -3.36 -13.91
CA LEU A 68 3.56 -2.13 -14.61
C LEU A 68 2.91 -1.14 -13.64
N ASN A 69 3.44 0.07 -13.58
CA ASN A 69 2.90 1.15 -12.74
C ASN A 69 2.72 0.69 -11.29
N GLU A 70 1.49 0.66 -10.79
CA GLU A 70 1.16 0.27 -9.42
C GLU A 70 0.81 -1.22 -9.28
N TRP A 71 1.02 -2.02 -10.33
CA TRP A 71 0.69 -3.43 -10.36
C TRP A 71 1.92 -4.30 -10.08
N PHE A 72 1.74 -5.31 -9.23
CA PHE A 72 2.82 -6.16 -8.73
C PHE A 72 2.45 -7.63 -8.80
N ASP A 73 3.45 -8.46 -9.09
CA ASP A 73 3.34 -9.92 -9.04
C ASP A 73 3.74 -10.39 -7.65
N LEU A 74 2.78 -10.39 -6.73
CA LEU A 74 3.03 -10.76 -5.33
C LEU A 74 2.71 -12.23 -5.08
N SER A 75 3.47 -12.84 -4.17
CA SER A 75 3.19 -14.20 -3.70
C SER A 75 2.03 -14.18 -2.71
N HIS A 76 1.45 -15.37 -2.48
CA HIS A 76 0.42 -15.53 -1.44
C HIS A 76 0.92 -15.04 -0.08
N GLU A 77 2.16 -15.35 0.25
CA GLU A 77 2.80 -14.92 1.50
C GLU A 77 2.89 -13.39 1.60
N ASP A 78 3.27 -12.73 0.50
CA ASP A 78 3.31 -11.26 0.46
C ASP A 78 1.93 -10.66 0.76
N VAL A 79 0.87 -11.24 0.19
CA VAL A 79 -0.50 -10.77 0.38
C VAL A 79 -0.95 -10.96 1.83
N VAL A 80 -0.70 -12.12 2.41
CA VAL A 80 -1.07 -12.42 3.79
C VAL A 80 -0.33 -11.52 4.77
N ASN A 81 0.94 -11.24 4.51
CA ASN A 81 1.79 -10.41 5.37
C ASN A 81 1.67 -8.91 5.11
N PHE A 82 0.89 -8.50 4.15
CA PHE A 82 0.80 -7.09 3.73
C PHE A 82 0.57 -6.13 4.90
N ARG A 83 -0.44 -6.40 5.73
CA ARG A 83 -0.78 -5.54 6.86
C ARG A 83 0.37 -5.47 7.88
N ASN A 84 1.01 -6.60 8.13
CA ASN A 84 2.14 -6.64 9.05
C ASN A 84 3.32 -5.83 8.52
N ILE A 85 3.59 -5.91 7.23
CA ILE A 85 4.62 -5.10 6.57
C ILE A 85 4.31 -3.61 6.72
N CYS A 86 3.06 -3.22 6.50
CA CYS A 86 2.61 -1.84 6.70
C CYS A 86 2.82 -1.36 8.13
N LYS A 87 2.51 -2.20 9.11
CA LYS A 87 2.72 -1.87 10.53
C LYS A 87 4.18 -1.65 10.86
N ILE A 88 5.06 -2.48 10.33
CA ILE A 88 6.51 -2.33 10.52
C ILE A 88 6.99 -1.01 9.91
N MET A 89 6.53 -0.70 8.71
CA MET A 89 6.87 0.56 8.04
C MET A 89 6.38 1.76 8.84
N GLU A 90 5.16 1.70 9.34
CA GLU A 90 4.59 2.77 10.16
C GLU A 90 5.41 3.00 11.42
N GLU A 91 5.84 1.94 12.09
CA GLU A 91 6.69 2.03 13.28
C GLU A 91 8.04 2.70 12.95
N ARG A 92 8.61 2.39 11.81
CA ARG A 92 9.85 3.03 11.34
C ARG A 92 9.66 4.52 11.12
N ILE A 93 8.55 4.90 10.51
CA ILE A 93 8.22 6.32 10.27
C ILE A 93 8.10 7.06 11.61
N LYS A 94 7.34 6.50 12.55
CA LYS A 94 7.16 7.07 13.87
C LYS A 94 8.48 7.21 14.62
N CYS A 95 9.31 6.18 14.54
CA CYS A 95 10.62 6.17 15.19
C CYS A 95 11.52 7.28 14.66
N LEU A 96 11.54 7.49 13.35
CA LEU A 96 12.32 8.56 12.72
C LEU A 96 11.78 9.95 13.10
N GLU A 97 10.48 10.13 13.13
CA GLU A 97 9.87 11.41 13.49
C GLU A 97 10.14 11.79 14.94
N ASN A 98 10.21 10.81 15.84
CA ASN A 98 10.41 11.02 17.26
C ASN A 98 11.87 10.94 17.69
N ASN A 99 12.81 10.77 16.74
CA ASN A 99 14.22 10.67 17.01
C ASN A 99 14.83 12.08 17.08
N PRO A 100 15.24 12.56 18.27
CA PRO A 100 15.78 13.92 18.39
C PRO A 100 17.07 14.13 17.58
N PHE A 101 17.84 13.07 17.39
CA PHE A 101 19.07 13.13 16.60
C PHE A 101 18.76 13.36 15.12
N PHE A 102 17.76 12.67 14.61
CA PHE A 102 17.28 12.84 13.23
C PHE A 102 16.73 14.24 13.01
N MET A 103 15.93 14.75 13.94
CA MET A 103 15.36 16.10 13.87
C MET A 103 16.42 17.17 13.85
N LYS A 104 17.51 16.99 14.58
CA LYS A 104 18.63 17.95 14.58
C LYS A 104 19.33 18.03 13.23
N LYS A 105 19.35 16.96 12.45
CA LYS A 105 19.98 16.93 11.13
C LYS A 105 19.16 17.67 10.07
N ILE A 106 17.88 17.84 10.29
CA ILE A 106 16.98 18.50 9.35
C ILE A 106 17.11 20.02 9.45
N HIS A 107 17.55 20.50 10.59
CA HIS A 107 17.78 21.94 10.82
C HIS A 107 19.18 22.41 10.34
#